data_709a8cde146884ddadbcfa2d29bba439
#
_entry.id   709a8cde146884ddadbcfa2d29bba439
#
_cell.length_a   1.000
_cell.length_b   1.000
_cell.length_c   1.000
_cell.angle_alpha   90.00
_cell.angle_beta   90.00
_cell.angle_gamma   90.00
#
_symmetry.space_group_name_H-M   'P 1'
#
loop_
_entity.id
_entity.type
_entity.pdbx_description
1 polymer ?
#
loop_
_entity_poly.entity_id
_entity_poly.type
_entity_poly.pdbx_seq_one_letter_code
_entity_poly.pdbx_strand_id
1 'polypeptide(L)' 'MKKIKVRLLKGLAGCERTQRATVRGLGLKRIDHVVEVIDTPAVRGMINKINHLVRID' A
#
# COMPACT_ATOMS: atom_id res chain seq x y z
N MET A 1 -6.20 -16.06 -9.82
CA MET A 1 -6.16 -15.34 -8.55
C MET A 1 -6.66 -13.93 -8.73
N LYS A 2 -7.35 -13.44 -7.72
CA LYS A 2 -7.87 -12.06 -7.78
C LYS A 2 -6.75 -11.07 -7.57
N LYS A 3 -6.82 -9.96 -8.29
CA LYS A 3 -5.90 -8.84 -8.13
C LYS A 3 -6.66 -7.65 -7.63
N ILE A 4 -6.00 -6.84 -6.82
CA ILE A 4 -6.58 -5.61 -6.30
C ILE A 4 -5.66 -4.44 -6.66
N LYS A 5 -6.27 -3.28 -6.85
CA LYS A 5 -5.53 -2.04 -7.11
C LYS A 5 -5.43 -1.24 -5.83
N VAL A 6 -4.24 -0.82 -5.51
CA VAL A 6 -3.97 -0.04 -4.31
C VAL A 6 -3.42 1.32 -4.71
N ARG A 7 -4.05 2.37 -4.21
CA ARG A 7 -3.64 3.75 -4.48
C ARG A 7 -3.09 4.39 -3.22
N LEU A 8 -1.95 5.04 -3.33
CA LEU A 8 -1.37 5.78 -2.22
C LEU A 8 -2.05 7.15 -2.11
N LEU A 9 -2.70 7.40 -0.98
CA LEU A 9 -3.44 8.64 -0.75
C LEU A 9 -2.62 9.74 -0.11
N LYS A 10 -1.63 9.38 0.70
CA LYS A 10 -0.84 10.34 1.46
C LYS A 10 0.64 10.15 1.19
N GLY A 11 1.40 11.24 1.30
CA GLY A 11 2.84 11.18 1.17
C GLY A 11 3.49 10.39 2.29
N LEU A 12 4.71 9.93 2.06
CA LEU A 12 5.44 9.12 3.01
C LEU A 12 6.17 9.96 4.07
N ALA A 13 6.22 11.27 3.88
CA ALA A 13 6.80 12.16 4.87
C ALA A 13 5.98 12.07 6.17
N GLY A 14 6.64 11.84 7.29
CA GLY A 14 5.97 11.69 8.58
C GLY A 14 5.50 10.27 8.87
N CYS A 15 5.66 9.33 7.95
CA CYS A 15 5.35 7.94 8.20
C CYS A 15 6.47 7.27 9.00
N GLU A 16 6.09 6.29 9.82
CA GLU A 16 7.06 5.47 10.52
C GLU A 16 7.86 4.64 9.52
N ARG A 17 9.06 4.22 9.93
CA ARG A 17 9.94 3.42 9.09
C ARG A 17 9.24 2.14 8.62
N THR A 18 8.54 1.46 9.52
CA THR A 18 7.85 0.21 9.19
C THR A 18 6.74 0.44 8.18
N GLN A 19 5.97 1.51 8.34
CA GLN A 19 4.91 1.87 7.40
C GLN A 19 5.49 2.18 6.02
N ARG A 20 6.57 2.95 5.99
CA ARG A 20 7.24 3.30 4.75
C ARG A 20 7.76 2.05 4.02
N ALA A 21 8.35 1.14 4.78
CA ALA A 21 8.84 -0.12 4.22
C ALA A 21 7.70 -0.95 3.64
N THR A 22 6.54 -0.97 4.32
CA THR A 22 5.37 -1.69 3.84
C THR A 22 4.85 -1.09 2.53
N VAL A 23 4.77 0.24 2.44
CA VAL A 23 4.35 0.92 1.22
C VAL A 23 5.28 0.59 0.06
N ARG A 24 6.58 0.64 0.31
CA ARG A 24 7.57 0.29 -0.72
C ARG A 24 7.46 -1.18 -1.12
N GLY A 25 7.19 -2.06 -0.15
CA GLY A 25 7.01 -3.48 -0.43
C GLY A 25 5.84 -3.76 -1.35
N LEU A 26 4.82 -2.89 -1.32
CA LEU A 26 3.69 -2.98 -2.23
C LEU A 26 4.00 -2.41 -3.62
N GLY A 27 5.08 -1.65 -3.74
CA GLY A 27 5.47 -1.03 -5.00
C GLY A 27 5.02 0.40 -5.18
N LEU A 28 4.40 0.99 -4.16
CA LEU A 28 3.97 2.38 -4.21
C LEU A 28 5.16 3.30 -3.97
N LYS A 29 5.30 4.32 -4.81
CA LYS A 29 6.46 5.22 -4.75
C LYS A 29 6.08 6.66 -4.42
N ARG A 30 4.86 7.09 -4.72
CA ARG A 30 4.45 8.47 -4.52
C ARG A 30 2.93 8.57 -4.39
N ILE A 31 2.45 9.74 -4.00
CA ILE A 31 1.02 10.02 -3.90
C ILE A 31 0.34 9.76 -5.26
N ASP A 32 -0.84 9.18 -5.20
CA ASP A 32 -1.66 8.82 -6.36
C ASP A 32 -1.08 7.70 -7.24
N HIS A 33 0.05 7.13 -6.84
CA HIS A 33 0.57 5.96 -7.53
C HIS A 33 -0.35 4.77 -7.27
N VAL A 34 -0.76 4.10 -8.34
CA VAL A 34 -1.64 2.93 -8.26
C VAL A 34 -0.86 1.70 -8.68
N VAL A 35 -0.92 0.65 -7.89
CA VAL A 35 -0.30 -0.63 -8.23
C VAL A 35 -1.34 -1.73 -8.15
N GLU A 36 -1.16 -2.75 -8.95
CA GLU A 36 -2.00 -3.94 -8.93
C GLU A 36 -1.22 -5.06 -8.23
N VAL A 37 -1.82 -5.63 -7.20
CA VAL A 37 -1.19 -6.70 -6.42
C VAL A 37 -2.14 -7.88 -6.32
N ILE A 38 -1.57 -9.06 -6.14
CA ILE A 38 -2.35 -10.27 -5.96
C ILE A 38 -2.99 -10.26 -4.57
N ASP A 39 -4.29 -10.55 -4.52
CA ASP A 39 -5.03 -10.56 -3.26
C ASP A 39 -4.69 -11.83 -2.47
N THR A 40 -3.70 -11.73 -1.60
CA THR A 40 -3.28 -12.80 -0.71
C THR A 40 -3.38 -12.35 0.74
N PRO A 41 -3.45 -13.29 1.70
CA PRO A 41 -3.45 -12.90 3.11
C PRO A 41 -2.24 -12.06 3.51
N ALA A 42 -1.07 -12.34 2.95
CA ALA A 42 0.14 -11.57 3.23
C ALA A 42 -0.01 -10.12 2.75
N VAL A 43 -0.50 -9.93 1.53
CA VAL A 43 -0.73 -8.59 0.96
C VAL A 43 -1.79 -7.85 1.75
N ARG A 44 -2.86 -8.53 2.12
CA ARG A 44 -3.91 -7.91 2.94
C ARG A 44 -3.40 -7.47 4.29
N GLY A 45 -2.51 -8.25 4.91
CA GLY A 45 -1.88 -7.85 6.15
C GLY A 45 -1.03 -6.60 6.00
N MET A 46 -0.30 -6.49 4.90
CA MET A 46 0.48 -5.29 4.59
C MET A 46 -0.42 -4.07 4.41
N ILE A 47 -1.50 -4.22 3.65
CA ILE A 47 -2.45 -3.14 3.41
C ILE A 47 -3.11 -2.72 4.72
N ASN A 48 -3.47 -3.66 5.57
CA ASN A 48 -4.10 -3.37 6.84
C ASN A 48 -3.22 -2.50 7.75
N LYS A 49 -1.91 -2.70 7.69
CA LYS A 49 -0.95 -1.89 8.44
C LYS A 49 -0.97 -0.42 8.03
N ILE A 50 -1.25 -0.17 6.76
CA ILE A 50 -1.18 1.17 6.18
C ILE A 50 -2.51 1.62 5.57
N ASN A 51 -3.63 1.04 6.05
CA ASN A 51 -4.94 1.32 5.48
C ASN A 51 -5.32 2.80 5.54
N HIS A 52 -4.75 3.55 6.48
CA HIS A 52 -4.97 4.99 6.59
C HIS A 52 -4.17 5.80 5.56
N LEU A 53 -3.26 5.15 4.86
CA LEU A 53 -2.41 5.80 3.86
C LEU A 53 -2.79 5.44 2.42
N VAL A 54 -3.52 4.35 2.25
CA VAL A 54 -3.84 3.83 0.92
C VAL A 54 -5.33 3.54 0.79
N ARG A 55 -5.75 3.36 -0.44
CA ARG A 55 -7.13 3.01 -0.75
C ARG A 55 -7.14 1.87 -1.76
N ILE A 56 -8.06 0.93 -1.57
CA ILE A 56 -8.28 -0.14 -2.54
C ILE A 56 -9.32 0.35 -3.53
N ASP A 57 -8.92 0.39 -4.79
CA ASP A 57 -9.83 0.79 -5.87
C ASP A 57 -10.66 -0.40 -6.36
#